data_830a8e11d139ec0e4cf35a6e9588e7d9
#
_entry.id   830a8e11d139ec0e4cf35a6e9588e7d9
#
_cell.length_a   1.000
_cell.length_b   1.000
_cell.length_c   1.000
_cell.angle_alpha   90.00
_cell.angle_beta   90.00
_cell.angle_gamma   90.00
#
_symmetry.space_group_name_H-M   'P 1'
#
loop_
_entity.id
_entity.type
_entity.pdbx_description
1 polymer ?
#
loop_
_entity_poly.entity_id
_entity_poly.type
_entity_poly.pdbx_seq_one_letter_code
_entity_poly.pdbx_strand_id
1 'polypeptide(L)'
;MPHLASYSASKFAVRGLTEALDLEWAKHGIRVADLMPPFVSTPMLNNQRFQAPVLRRLGVNLHAEAVAQAAWAQTQSRAVHRPISLQFKLLYWSGQITPAWITRRIMAWLSRE
;
A
#
# COMPACT_ATOMS: atom_id res chain seq x y z
N MET A 1 -5.30 10.58 1.07
CA MET A 1 -4.03 11.15 0.54
C MET A 1 -4.37 12.25 -0.44
N PRO A 2 -4.04 13.51 -0.15
CA PRO A 2 -4.34 14.64 -1.06
C PRO A 2 -3.75 14.42 -2.45
N HIS A 3 -4.45 14.91 -3.46
CA HIS A 3 -4.11 14.75 -4.89
C HIS A 3 -4.11 13.31 -5.43
N LEU A 4 -4.39 12.32 -4.57
CA LEU A 4 -4.46 10.91 -4.94
C LEU A 4 -5.76 10.26 -4.44
N ALA A 5 -6.86 11.04 -4.35
CA ALA A 5 -8.12 10.55 -3.78
C ALA A 5 -8.67 9.32 -4.52
N SER A 6 -8.78 9.39 -5.84
CA SER A 6 -9.26 8.26 -6.66
C SER A 6 -8.33 7.05 -6.57
N TYR A 7 -7.02 7.29 -6.58
CA TYR A 7 -6.03 6.25 -6.41
C TYR A 7 -6.15 5.58 -5.03
N SER A 8 -6.26 6.37 -3.96
CA SER A 8 -6.44 5.85 -2.61
C SER A 8 -7.74 5.03 -2.50
N ALA A 9 -8.85 5.54 -3.05
CA ALA A 9 -10.11 4.82 -3.05
C ALA A 9 -10.00 3.47 -3.77
N SER A 10 -9.33 3.42 -4.93
CA SER A 10 -9.11 2.16 -5.66
C SER A 10 -8.28 1.16 -4.87
N LYS A 11 -7.25 1.61 -4.16
CA LYS A 11 -6.40 0.74 -3.34
C LYS A 11 -7.13 0.20 -2.11
N PHE A 12 -7.96 1.00 -1.46
CA PHE A 12 -8.82 0.50 -0.39
C PHE A 12 -9.87 -0.49 -0.88
N ALA A 13 -10.43 -0.27 -2.09
CA ALA A 13 -11.35 -1.21 -2.71
C ALA A 13 -10.68 -2.57 -2.97
N VAL A 14 -9.45 -2.60 -3.49
CA VAL A 14 -8.68 -3.83 -3.68
C VAL A 14 -8.47 -4.57 -2.36
N ARG A 15 -8.11 -3.85 -1.30
CA ARG A 15 -7.93 -4.45 0.03
C ARG A 15 -9.22 -5.11 0.52
N GLY A 16 -10.35 -4.38 0.48
CA GLY A 16 -11.64 -4.93 0.91
C GLY A 16 -12.07 -6.14 0.08
N LEU A 17 -11.84 -6.09 -1.23
CA LEU A 17 -12.10 -7.21 -2.13
C LEU A 17 -11.24 -8.43 -1.77
N THR A 18 -9.95 -8.24 -1.51
CA THR A 18 -9.03 -9.31 -1.11
C THR A 18 -9.51 -10.02 0.15
N GLU A 19 -9.86 -9.25 1.19
CA GLU A 19 -10.36 -9.81 2.46
C GLU A 19 -11.66 -10.60 2.26
N ALA A 20 -12.61 -10.06 1.49
CA ALA A 20 -13.87 -10.72 1.20
C ALA A 20 -13.67 -12.04 0.44
N LEU A 21 -12.88 -12.01 -0.63
CA LEU A 21 -12.62 -13.20 -1.44
C LEU A 21 -11.83 -14.27 -0.67
N ASP A 22 -10.89 -13.88 0.20
CA ASP A 22 -10.17 -14.85 1.04
C ASP A 22 -11.13 -15.63 1.95
N LEU A 23 -12.09 -14.94 2.54
CA LEU A 23 -13.12 -15.57 3.37
C LEU A 23 -14.08 -16.44 2.55
N GLU A 24 -14.58 -15.93 1.42
CA GLU A 24 -15.53 -16.64 0.56
C GLU A 24 -14.94 -17.92 -0.02
N TRP A 25 -13.69 -17.89 -0.44
CA TRP A 25 -13.02 -18.98 -1.14
C TRP A 25 -12.25 -19.93 -0.23
N ALA A 26 -12.14 -19.62 1.06
CA ALA A 26 -11.51 -20.51 2.05
C ALA A 26 -12.12 -21.91 2.05
N LYS A 27 -13.45 -22.01 1.86
CA LYS A 27 -14.17 -23.31 1.75
C LYS A 27 -13.74 -24.16 0.57
N HIS A 28 -13.12 -23.54 -0.45
CA HIS A 28 -12.59 -24.24 -1.61
C HIS A 28 -11.07 -24.50 -1.51
N GLY A 29 -10.46 -24.19 -0.37
CA GLY A 29 -9.01 -24.28 -0.18
C GLY A 29 -8.21 -23.25 -0.98
N ILE A 30 -8.88 -22.18 -1.46
CA ILE A 30 -8.24 -21.11 -2.22
C ILE A 30 -7.92 -19.97 -1.26
N ARG A 31 -6.68 -19.50 -1.33
CA ARG A 31 -6.22 -18.32 -0.61
C ARG A 31 -6.16 -17.12 -1.53
N VAL A 32 -6.62 -15.99 -1.03
CA VAL A 32 -6.54 -14.71 -1.70
C VAL A 32 -5.71 -13.76 -0.85
N ALA A 33 -4.71 -13.13 -1.43
CA ALA A 33 -3.81 -12.24 -0.72
C ALA A 33 -3.38 -11.09 -1.63
N ASP A 34 -2.91 -10.01 -1.03
CA ASP A 34 -2.39 -8.86 -1.76
C ASP A 34 -0.97 -8.48 -1.32
N LEU A 35 -0.38 -7.61 -2.09
CA LEU A 35 0.85 -6.92 -1.77
C LEU A 35 0.55 -5.44 -1.55
N MET A 36 1.18 -4.86 -0.55
CA MET A 36 1.07 -3.44 -0.22
C MET A 36 2.42 -2.77 -0.44
N PRO A 37 2.83 -2.53 -1.71
CA PRO A 37 4.04 -1.78 -1.98
C PRO A 37 3.81 -0.30 -1.63
N PRO A 38 4.83 0.39 -1.11
CA PRO A 38 4.85 1.83 -1.14
C PRO A 38 4.97 2.32 -2.60
N PHE A 39 5.46 3.53 -2.82
CA PHE A 39 5.69 3.99 -4.18
C PHE A 39 6.84 3.21 -4.84
N VAL A 40 6.53 2.61 -5.99
CA VAL A 40 7.49 1.87 -6.82
C VAL A 40 7.96 2.78 -7.95
N SER A 41 9.27 2.75 -8.22
CA SER A 41 9.83 3.49 -9.36
C SER A 41 9.35 2.87 -10.67
N THR A 42 8.43 3.54 -11.33
CA THR A 42 7.86 3.12 -12.61
C THR A 42 7.74 4.32 -13.55
N PRO A 43 7.69 4.09 -14.88
CA PRO A 43 7.46 5.16 -15.84
C PRO A 43 6.19 5.98 -15.57
N MET A 44 5.17 5.36 -14.99
CA MET A 44 3.93 6.03 -14.61
C MET A 44 4.18 7.16 -13.59
N LEU A 45 5.03 6.95 -12.58
CA LEU A 45 5.38 7.98 -11.60
C LEU A 45 6.30 9.05 -12.19
N ASN A 46 7.26 8.62 -13.01
CA ASN A 46 8.27 9.52 -13.59
C ASN A 46 7.66 10.46 -14.65
N ASN A 47 6.59 10.04 -15.32
CA ASN A 47 5.93 10.79 -16.39
C ASN A 47 4.75 11.65 -15.93
N GLN A 48 4.44 11.68 -14.64
CA GLN A 48 3.36 12.52 -14.13
C GLN A 48 3.75 13.99 -14.17
N ARG A 49 2.85 14.83 -14.74
CA ARG A 49 3.02 16.29 -14.75
C ARG A 49 2.97 16.90 -13.34
N PHE A 50 2.30 16.22 -12.43
CA PHE A 50 2.17 16.64 -11.04
C PHE A 50 2.53 15.47 -10.12
N GLN A 51 3.47 15.70 -9.22
CA GLN A 51 3.83 14.74 -8.18
C GLN A 51 3.22 15.17 -6.85
N ALA A 52 2.47 14.27 -6.21
CA ALA A 52 1.94 14.54 -4.89
C ALA A 52 3.07 14.86 -3.89
N PRO A 53 2.90 15.87 -3.00
CA PRO A 53 3.94 16.26 -2.03
C PRO A 53 4.45 15.09 -1.18
N VAL A 54 3.61 14.12 -0.87
CA VAL A 54 3.98 12.92 -0.11
C VAL A 54 5.03 12.07 -0.84
N LEU A 55 5.00 12.00 -2.17
CA LEU A 55 6.00 11.28 -2.98
C LEU A 55 7.39 11.91 -2.84
N ARG A 56 7.45 13.26 -2.81
CA ARG A 56 8.70 14.00 -2.65
C ARG A 56 9.31 13.81 -1.27
N ARG A 57 8.49 13.70 -0.22
CA ARG A 57 8.95 13.58 1.18
C ARG A 57 9.35 12.17 1.58
N LEU A 58 8.60 11.17 1.14
CA LEU A 58 8.88 9.77 1.47
C LEU A 58 9.89 9.11 0.51
N GLY A 59 10.03 9.68 -0.71
CA GLY A 59 10.88 9.13 -1.74
C GLY A 59 10.29 7.90 -2.44
N VAL A 60 10.96 7.46 -3.51
CA VAL A 60 10.60 6.27 -4.28
C VAL A 60 11.84 5.40 -4.38
N ASN A 61 12.00 4.46 -3.44
CA ASN A 61 13.19 3.64 -3.31
C ASN A 61 12.97 2.17 -3.67
N LEU A 62 11.78 1.80 -4.14
CA LEU A 62 11.42 0.43 -4.44
C LEU A 62 11.40 0.18 -5.95
N HIS A 63 12.02 -0.91 -6.38
CA HIS A 63 12.04 -1.36 -7.77
C HIS A 63 11.15 -2.57 -7.99
N ALA A 64 10.79 -2.84 -9.26
CA ALA A 64 9.89 -3.91 -9.65
C ALA A 64 10.37 -5.30 -9.18
N GLU A 65 11.68 -5.53 -9.15
CA GLU A 65 12.28 -6.79 -8.70
C GLU A 65 11.95 -7.11 -7.24
N ALA A 66 11.97 -6.11 -6.36
CA ALA A 66 11.62 -6.28 -4.95
C ALA A 66 10.14 -6.62 -4.79
N VAL A 67 9.27 -6.04 -5.61
CA VAL A 67 7.83 -6.36 -5.64
C VAL A 67 7.62 -7.80 -6.13
N ALA A 68 8.33 -8.22 -7.16
CA ALA A 68 8.25 -9.58 -7.69
C ALA A 68 8.70 -10.63 -6.65
N GLN A 69 9.79 -10.36 -5.94
CA GLN A 69 10.27 -11.23 -4.86
C GLN A 69 9.26 -11.32 -3.71
N ALA A 70 8.65 -10.20 -3.34
CA ALA A 70 7.60 -10.17 -2.32
C ALA A 70 6.35 -10.92 -2.77
N ALA A 71 5.98 -10.85 -4.05
CA ALA A 71 4.88 -11.64 -4.63
C ALA A 71 5.14 -13.14 -4.50
N TRP A 72 6.35 -13.59 -4.85
CA TRP A 72 6.75 -14.99 -4.68
C TRP A 72 6.69 -15.42 -3.21
N ALA A 73 7.24 -14.62 -2.30
CA ALA A 73 7.19 -14.91 -0.86
C ALA A 73 5.75 -14.95 -0.34
N GLN A 74 4.84 -14.14 -0.88
CA GLN A 74 3.45 -14.11 -0.51
C GLN A 74 2.73 -15.41 -0.85
N THR A 75 3.08 -16.07 -1.95
CA THR A 75 2.53 -17.38 -2.29
C THR A 75 2.87 -18.47 -1.27
N GLN A 76 3.95 -18.30 -0.52
CA GLN A 76 4.45 -19.22 0.51
C GLN A 76 3.99 -18.82 1.93
N SER A 77 3.32 -17.69 2.08
CA SER A 77 2.91 -17.11 3.36
C SER A 77 1.43 -17.32 3.64
N ARG A 78 1.02 -17.25 4.91
CA ARG A 78 -0.39 -17.23 5.31
C ARG A 78 -0.94 -15.83 5.52
N ALA A 79 -0.11 -14.79 5.41
CA ALA A 79 -0.56 -13.40 5.55
C ALA A 79 -1.46 -13.01 4.38
N VAL A 80 -2.59 -12.34 4.65
CA VAL A 80 -3.50 -11.80 3.62
C VAL A 80 -2.91 -10.53 3.02
N HIS A 81 -2.43 -9.63 3.86
CA HIS A 81 -1.82 -8.37 3.44
C HIS A 81 -0.31 -8.38 3.74
N ARG A 82 0.49 -7.99 2.76
CA ARG A 82 1.94 -7.92 2.92
C ARG A 82 2.48 -6.54 2.56
N PRO A 83 2.85 -5.71 3.53
CA PRO A 83 3.65 -4.50 3.29
C PRO A 83 5.09 -4.89 2.94
N ILE A 84 5.68 -4.24 1.94
CA ILE A 84 6.96 -4.67 1.36
C ILE A 84 8.16 -4.01 2.04
N SER A 85 8.14 -2.69 2.29
CA SER A 85 9.27 -2.00 2.91
C SER A 85 9.14 -1.89 4.42
N LEU A 86 10.27 -1.84 5.14
CA LEU A 86 10.28 -1.65 6.59
C LEU A 86 9.59 -0.34 7.00
N GLN A 87 9.87 0.75 6.29
CA GLN A 87 9.21 2.04 6.52
C GLN A 87 7.70 1.94 6.37
N PHE A 88 7.23 1.26 5.33
CA PHE A 88 5.81 1.07 5.08
C PHE A 88 5.18 0.10 6.09
N LYS A 89 5.91 -0.94 6.52
CA LYS A 89 5.47 -1.82 7.61
C LYS A 89 5.21 -1.03 8.89
N LEU A 90 6.13 -0.14 9.28
CA LEU A 90 5.98 0.69 10.46
C LEU A 90 4.78 1.64 10.33
N LEU A 91 4.58 2.27 9.17
CA LEU A 91 3.43 3.13 8.90
C LEU A 91 2.12 2.34 8.93
N TYR A 92 2.09 1.15 8.34
CA TYR A 92 0.93 0.28 8.33
C TYR A 92 0.53 -0.16 9.74
N TRP A 93 1.49 -0.68 10.53
CA TRP A 93 1.23 -1.11 11.89
C TRP A 93 0.82 0.05 12.81
N SER A 94 1.48 1.21 12.69
CA SER A 94 1.09 2.40 13.45
C SER A 94 -0.31 2.88 13.08
N GLY A 95 -0.70 2.80 11.81
CA GLY A 95 -2.04 3.14 11.34
C GLY A 95 -3.15 2.25 11.90
N GLN A 96 -2.86 0.98 12.25
CA GLN A 96 -3.82 0.06 12.86
C GLN A 96 -4.18 0.44 14.30
N ILE A 97 -3.25 1.04 15.05
CA ILE A 97 -3.41 1.39 16.46
C ILE A 97 -3.55 2.88 16.71
N THR A 98 -3.32 3.71 15.70
CA THR A 98 -3.33 5.18 15.83
C THR A 98 -4.74 5.72 15.58
N PRO A 99 -5.26 6.61 16.46
CA PRO A 99 -6.53 7.29 16.23
C PRO A 99 -6.54 8.08 14.92
N ALA A 100 -7.69 8.11 14.26
CA ALA A 100 -7.85 8.74 12.94
C ALA A 100 -7.43 10.23 12.90
N TRP A 101 -7.60 10.97 13.99
CA TRP A 101 -7.21 12.38 14.07
C TRP A 101 -5.69 12.58 14.02
N ILE A 102 -4.92 11.67 14.60
CA ILE A 102 -3.44 11.69 14.53
C ILE A 102 -3.01 11.40 13.09
N THR A 103 -3.55 10.34 12.48
CA THR A 103 -3.28 9.98 11.10
C THR A 103 -3.59 11.14 10.15
N ARG A 104 -4.72 11.82 10.35
CA ARG A 104 -5.08 13.01 9.55
C ARG A 104 -4.06 14.14 9.69
N ARG A 105 -3.57 14.41 10.91
CA ARG A 105 -2.55 15.43 11.13
C ARG A 105 -1.22 15.10 10.45
N ILE A 106 -0.77 13.85 10.58
CA ILE A 106 0.46 13.38 9.94
C ILE A 106 0.35 13.49 8.42
N MET A 107 -0.76 13.03 7.86
CA MET A 107 -1.01 13.11 6.41
C MET A 107 -1.11 14.55 5.92
N ALA A 108 -1.75 15.43 6.66
CA ALA A 108 -1.80 16.85 6.35
C ALA A 108 -0.40 17.48 6.35
N TRP A 109 0.45 17.11 7.31
CA TRP A 109 1.82 17.61 7.35
C TRP A 109 2.67 17.11 6.17
N LEU A 110 2.57 15.81 5.86
CA LEU A 110 3.28 15.20 4.72
C LEU A 110 2.82 15.76 3.36
N SER A 111 1.61 16.31 3.30
CA SER A 111 0.97 16.82 2.08
C SER A 111 1.04 18.34 1.94
N ARG A 112 1.69 19.06 2.85
CA ARG A 112 1.93 20.51 2.73
C ARG A 112 2.96 20.77 1.63
N GLU A 113 2.65 21.71 0.77
CA GLU A 113 3.56 22.21 -0.28
C GLU A 113 4.74 23.01 0.30
#